data_4fd0908b25094f936109011068d21c08
#
_entry.id   4fd0908b25094f936109011068d21c08
#
_cell.length_a   1.000
_cell.length_b   1.000
_cell.length_c   1.000
_cell.angle_alpha   90.00
_cell.angle_beta   90.00
_cell.angle_gamma   90.00
#
_symmetry.space_group_name_H-M   'P 1'
#
loop_
_entity.id
_entity.type
_entity.pdbx_description
1 polymer ?
#
loop_
_entity_poly.entity_id
_entity_poly.type
_entity_poly.pdbx_seq_one_letter_code
_entity_poly.pdbx_strand_id
1 'polypeptide(L)'
;MKILLRFDDITPYMDRSRWERVLGIVQKYDIRPILGVVPDCRDENLMVDCSVDGLERNIEANPEFKANADTSDSPDILLVGNNIDSIDNNNSRTSTFFSRMRELEAGGYTIAQHGTTHIYDTDSSGLLHINSFSEYAGLEYEVQLEKLQRGRDILVSNGLNPKLFMAPGHTFDSNTLRALRELGFNAVTDGLTAAPYIREGILHVPCRLTGYDRVKGIDTICLHPNMMEDEDFAELENFIGSHKEDFISYDYDSLIKLAHNYSLADRITEARTILARNARNKIAGSKRIAWYMSYTNAESTAKKWAKRLICMPLLLTNKYRDN
;
A
#
# COMPACT_ATOMS: atom_id res chain seq x y z
N MET A 1 -19.77 -2.75 10.82
CA MET A 1 -18.59 -2.81 9.99
C MET A 1 -17.38 -2.62 10.89
N LYS A 2 -16.24 -3.22 10.55
CA LYS A 2 -14.96 -2.90 11.22
C LYS A 2 -13.95 -2.49 10.15
N ILE A 3 -13.23 -1.41 10.41
CA ILE A 3 -12.32 -0.80 9.45
C ILE A 3 -10.90 -0.84 10.03
N LEU A 4 -9.98 -1.42 9.27
CA LEU A 4 -8.56 -1.23 9.44
C LEU A 4 -8.09 -0.12 8.49
N LEU A 5 -7.10 0.62 8.89
CA LEU A 5 -6.44 1.60 8.04
C LEU A 5 -5.00 1.16 7.81
N ARG A 6 -4.50 1.26 6.58
CA ARG A 6 -3.11 1.03 6.27
C ARG A 6 -2.54 2.15 5.40
N PHE A 7 -1.29 2.47 5.64
CA PHE A 7 -0.50 3.39 4.85
C PHE A 7 0.59 2.60 4.14
N ASP A 8 0.57 2.65 2.82
CA ASP A 8 1.53 1.98 1.96
C ASP A 8 2.70 2.93 1.62
N ASP A 9 3.78 2.40 1.07
CA ASP A 9 4.90 3.14 0.47
C ASP A 9 5.68 4.02 1.47
N ILE A 10 5.82 3.56 2.71
CA ILE A 10 6.53 4.30 3.75
C ILE A 10 8.03 4.04 3.61
N THR A 11 8.78 5.09 3.30
CA THR A 11 10.23 5.06 3.05
C THR A 11 10.94 6.23 3.73
N PRO A 12 12.28 6.18 3.87
CA PRO A 12 13.05 7.33 4.32
C PRO A 12 12.93 8.56 3.38
N TYR A 13 12.45 8.34 2.15
CA TYR A 13 12.37 9.34 1.06
C TYR A 13 10.94 9.85 0.82
N MET A 14 9.98 9.47 1.66
CA MET A 14 8.59 9.91 1.56
C MET A 14 8.44 11.43 1.77
N ASP A 15 7.37 12.02 1.22
CA ASP A 15 7.01 13.42 1.48
C ASP A 15 6.66 13.61 2.96
N ARG A 16 7.57 14.27 3.69
CA ARG A 16 7.42 14.49 5.14
C ARG A 16 6.20 15.33 5.49
N SER A 17 5.87 16.30 4.68
CA SER A 17 4.72 17.20 4.95
C SER A 17 3.41 16.42 4.87
N ARG A 18 3.23 15.65 3.81
CA ARG A 18 2.06 14.78 3.63
C ARG A 18 2.00 13.69 4.71
N TRP A 19 3.15 13.12 5.05
CA TRP A 19 3.27 12.12 6.11
C TRP A 19 2.84 12.66 7.49
N GLU A 20 3.39 13.79 7.93
CA GLU A 20 3.02 14.37 9.23
C GLU A 20 1.55 14.83 9.24
N ARG A 21 1.03 15.29 8.11
CA ARG A 21 -0.39 15.65 7.99
C ARG A 21 -1.31 14.45 8.18
N VAL A 22 -1.04 13.32 7.52
CA VAL A 22 -1.86 12.11 7.69
C VAL A 22 -1.73 11.53 9.09
N LEU A 23 -0.54 11.55 9.68
CA LEU A 23 -0.33 11.16 11.07
C LEU A 23 -1.11 12.05 12.04
N GLY A 24 -1.10 13.36 11.84
CA GLY A 24 -1.89 14.30 12.65
C GLY A 24 -3.38 14.00 12.62
N ILE A 25 -3.92 13.65 11.45
CA ILE A 25 -5.33 13.23 11.31
C ILE A 25 -5.61 11.98 12.15
N VAL A 26 -4.86 10.89 11.96
CA VAL A 26 -5.15 9.63 12.66
C VAL A 26 -4.92 9.75 14.17
N GLN A 27 -3.91 10.52 14.61
CA GLN A 27 -3.65 10.78 16.03
C GLN A 27 -4.79 11.57 16.70
N LYS A 28 -5.35 12.57 16.02
CA LYS A 28 -6.50 13.34 16.50
C LYS A 28 -7.69 12.46 16.88
N TYR A 29 -7.86 11.35 16.16
CA TYR A 29 -8.97 10.42 16.39
C TYR A 29 -8.57 9.15 17.13
N ASP A 30 -7.32 9.04 17.61
CA ASP A 30 -6.76 7.85 18.28
C ASP A 30 -6.86 6.58 17.43
N ILE A 31 -6.59 6.70 16.13
CA ILE A 31 -6.53 5.57 15.19
C ILE A 31 -5.08 5.20 14.96
N ARG A 32 -4.77 3.90 14.97
CA ARG A 32 -3.44 3.35 14.75
C ARG A 32 -3.40 2.50 13.49
N PRO A 33 -3.02 3.10 12.34
CA PRO A 33 -2.87 2.38 11.08
C PRO A 33 -1.80 1.29 11.12
N ILE A 34 -1.90 0.37 10.16
CA ILE A 34 -0.80 -0.48 9.73
C ILE A 34 0.13 0.35 8.85
N LEU A 35 1.42 0.31 9.13
CA LEU A 35 2.44 1.07 8.43
C LEU A 35 3.27 0.14 7.55
N GLY A 36 3.08 0.23 6.23
CA GLY A 36 3.79 -0.56 5.22
C GLY A 36 5.16 0.04 4.91
N VAL A 37 6.19 -0.43 5.60
CA VAL A 37 7.57 0.06 5.46
C VAL A 37 8.28 -0.70 4.36
N VAL A 38 8.84 0.01 3.38
CA VAL A 38 9.73 -0.53 2.35
C VAL A 38 11.17 -0.53 2.90
N PRO A 39 11.78 -1.71 3.15
CA PRO A 39 13.05 -1.79 3.87
C PRO A 39 14.26 -1.19 3.13
N ASP A 40 14.33 -1.43 1.81
CA ASP A 40 15.42 -1.00 0.91
C ASP A 40 14.80 -0.42 -0.37
N CYS A 41 14.12 0.72 -0.23
CA CYS A 41 13.41 1.34 -1.34
C CYS A 41 14.38 1.68 -2.49
N ARG A 42 14.07 1.16 -3.68
CA ARG A 42 14.76 1.44 -4.94
C ARG A 42 13.83 1.97 -6.02
N ASP A 43 12.56 2.13 -5.72
CA ASP A 43 11.59 2.72 -6.62
C ASP A 43 11.71 4.25 -6.60
N GLU A 44 12.20 4.81 -7.68
CA GLU A 44 12.39 6.26 -7.83
C GLU A 44 11.08 7.04 -7.68
N ASN A 45 9.93 6.43 -8.00
CA ASN A 45 8.63 7.07 -7.82
C ASN A 45 8.26 7.28 -6.35
N LEU A 46 8.88 6.53 -5.44
CA LEU A 46 8.68 6.67 -4.00
C LEU A 46 9.71 7.59 -3.34
N MET A 47 10.72 8.06 -4.08
CA MET A 47 11.76 8.96 -3.61
C MET A 47 11.33 10.43 -3.81
N VAL A 48 10.25 10.83 -3.16
CA VAL A 48 9.62 12.14 -3.35
C VAL A 48 10.42 13.26 -2.67
N ASP A 49 10.91 13.02 -1.45
CA ASP A 49 11.76 13.95 -0.72
C ASP A 49 13.24 13.54 -0.84
N CYS A 50 13.79 13.76 -2.02
CA CYS A 50 15.24 13.67 -2.24
C CYS A 50 15.97 14.97 -1.89
N SER A 51 15.29 15.97 -1.35
CA SER A 51 15.89 17.23 -0.95
C SER A 51 16.83 17.04 0.24
N VAL A 52 18.07 16.73 -0.08
CA VAL A 52 19.20 17.24 0.70
C VAL A 52 19.28 18.70 0.31
N ASP A 53 19.25 19.61 1.29
CA ASP A 53 19.43 21.05 1.08
C ASP A 53 20.71 21.30 0.23
N GLY A 54 20.61 21.24 -1.07
CA GLY A 54 21.74 21.35 -1.97
C GLY A 54 21.60 20.62 -3.32
N LEU A 55 20.81 19.55 -3.44
CA LEU A 55 20.67 18.84 -4.71
C LEU A 55 19.85 19.65 -5.72
N GLU A 56 18.81 20.35 -5.29
CA GLU A 56 18.01 21.24 -6.17
C GLU A 56 18.87 22.36 -6.76
N ARG A 57 19.81 22.90 -6.00
CA ARG A 57 20.75 23.94 -6.50
C ARG A 57 21.74 23.39 -7.52
N ASN A 58 22.05 22.09 -7.51
CA ASN A 58 22.98 21.48 -8.46
C ASN A 58 22.30 21.03 -9.77
N ILE A 59 21.01 20.70 -9.73
CA ILE A 59 20.22 20.35 -10.94
C ILE A 59 19.92 21.60 -11.76
N GLU A 60 19.64 22.74 -11.12
CA GLU A 60 19.45 24.03 -11.82
C GLU A 60 20.76 24.65 -12.28
N ALA A 61 21.86 24.38 -11.61
CA ALA A 61 23.18 24.94 -11.92
C ALA A 61 23.97 24.14 -12.99
N ASN A 62 23.56 22.92 -13.34
CA ASN A 62 24.29 22.09 -14.32
C ASN A 62 23.36 21.43 -15.34
N PRO A 63 23.08 22.11 -16.48
CA PRO A 63 22.22 21.60 -17.54
C PRO A 63 22.70 20.30 -18.20
N GLU A 64 23.97 19.91 -18.03
CA GLU A 64 24.55 18.70 -18.61
C GLU A 64 24.03 17.42 -17.90
N PHE A 65 23.49 17.53 -16.71
CA PHE A 65 22.89 16.38 -16.01
C PHE A 65 21.56 15.90 -16.63
N LYS A 66 20.86 16.78 -17.34
CA LYS A 66 19.64 16.44 -18.10
C LYS A 66 19.89 15.70 -19.40
N ALA A 67 21.07 15.83 -19.97
CA ALA A 67 21.40 15.26 -21.29
C ALA A 67 21.80 13.78 -21.23
N ASN A 68 22.14 13.24 -20.04
CA ASN A 68 22.61 11.86 -19.87
C ASN A 68 21.55 10.87 -19.44
N ALA A 69 20.31 11.33 -19.21
CA ALA A 69 19.19 10.47 -18.85
C ALA A 69 18.50 9.78 -20.04
N ASP A 70 18.85 10.17 -21.28
CA ASP A 70 18.17 9.70 -22.50
C ASP A 70 18.98 8.69 -23.34
N THR A 71 20.11 8.17 -22.86
CA THR A 71 20.85 7.13 -23.58
C THR A 71 20.90 5.83 -22.81
N SER A 72 20.02 4.93 -23.19
CA SER A 72 20.13 3.50 -22.90
C SER A 72 21.42 2.98 -23.57
N ASP A 73 22.40 2.61 -22.77
CA ASP A 73 23.27 1.44 -22.90
C ASP A 73 24.48 1.57 -21.98
N SER A 74 24.67 0.51 -21.21
CA SER A 74 25.92 0.03 -20.64
C SER A 74 26.09 0.12 -19.12
N PRO A 75 26.74 -0.93 -18.59
CA PRO A 75 26.92 -1.15 -17.17
C PRO A 75 28.13 -0.37 -16.65
N ASP A 76 28.22 -0.24 -15.34
CA ASP A 76 29.38 0.31 -14.62
C ASP A 76 29.62 1.81 -14.76
N ILE A 77 28.74 2.62 -14.17
CA ILE A 77 29.20 3.94 -13.74
C ILE A 77 29.66 3.82 -12.28
N LEU A 78 30.96 3.59 -12.14
CA LEU A 78 31.72 3.96 -10.96
C LEU A 78 31.51 5.44 -10.70
N LEU A 79 30.67 5.77 -9.72
CA LEU A 79 30.60 7.11 -9.13
C LEU A 79 31.90 7.34 -8.33
N VAL A 80 32.95 7.73 -9.04
CA VAL A 80 34.14 8.32 -8.43
C VAL A 80 33.97 9.84 -8.50
N GLY A 81 33.49 10.42 -7.44
CA GLY A 81 33.40 11.86 -7.27
C GLY A 81 32.87 12.23 -5.90
N ASN A 82 33.79 12.45 -4.96
CA ASN A 82 33.66 13.23 -3.72
C ASN A 82 32.25 13.48 -3.18
N ASN A 83 31.71 12.54 -2.39
CA ASN A 83 30.51 12.81 -1.60
C ASN A 83 30.55 12.08 -0.25
N ILE A 84 31.49 12.43 0.59
CA ILE A 84 31.48 12.05 2.01
C ILE A 84 30.21 12.65 2.67
N ASP A 85 29.85 13.88 2.32
CA ASP A 85 28.68 14.56 2.88
C ASP A 85 27.33 13.93 2.48
N SER A 86 27.22 13.31 1.29
CA SER A 86 25.98 12.64 0.86
C SER A 86 25.76 11.28 1.55
N ILE A 87 26.82 10.57 1.90
CA ILE A 87 26.76 9.30 2.61
C ILE A 87 26.34 9.54 4.06
N ASP A 88 26.89 10.56 4.71
CA ASP A 88 26.54 10.92 6.11
C ASP A 88 25.09 11.40 6.21
N ASN A 89 24.61 12.18 5.24
CA ASN A 89 23.21 12.65 5.22
C ASN A 89 22.21 11.52 4.97
N ASN A 90 22.50 10.57 4.09
CA ASN A 90 21.62 9.40 3.87
C ASN A 90 21.60 8.48 5.10
N ASN A 91 22.73 8.24 5.75
CA ASN A 91 22.79 7.47 6.98
C ASN A 91 22.01 8.15 8.11
N SER A 92 22.12 9.46 8.25
CA SER A 92 21.39 10.25 9.24
C SER A 92 19.87 10.21 8.97
N ARG A 93 19.44 10.38 7.70
CA ARG A 93 18.04 10.30 7.29
C ARG A 93 17.44 8.93 7.60
N THR A 94 18.12 7.87 7.20
CA THR A 94 17.68 6.48 7.43
C THR A 94 17.60 6.16 8.91
N SER A 95 18.59 6.57 9.69
CA SER A 95 18.60 6.39 11.15
C SER A 95 17.44 7.12 11.83
N THR A 96 17.19 8.37 11.46
CA THR A 96 16.05 9.16 11.96
C THR A 96 14.71 8.53 11.59
N PHE A 97 14.58 8.04 10.36
CA PHE A 97 13.39 7.36 9.89
C PHE A 97 13.09 6.12 10.73
N PHE A 98 14.04 5.22 10.90
CA PHE A 98 13.83 4.01 11.70
C PHE A 98 13.62 4.32 13.19
N SER A 99 14.23 5.37 13.73
CA SER A 99 13.89 5.83 15.08
C SER A 99 12.43 6.21 15.20
N ARG A 100 11.91 6.97 14.22
CA ARG A 100 10.50 7.34 14.18
C ARG A 100 9.57 6.14 14.02
N MET A 101 9.94 5.13 13.22
CA MET A 101 9.16 3.90 13.09
C MET A 101 9.07 3.12 14.41
N ARG A 102 10.17 3.03 15.16
CA ARG A 102 10.17 2.41 16.51
C ARG A 102 9.29 3.16 17.51
N GLU A 103 9.31 4.50 17.47
CA GLU A 103 8.42 5.32 18.32
C GLU A 103 6.95 5.06 18.01
N LEU A 104 6.60 4.98 16.73
CA LEU A 104 5.24 4.68 16.30
C LEU A 104 4.83 3.26 16.70
N GLU A 105 5.71 2.26 16.50
CA GLU A 105 5.45 0.88 16.93
C GLU A 105 5.23 0.83 18.46
N ALA A 106 6.08 1.49 19.26
CA ALA A 106 5.89 1.61 20.70
C ALA A 106 4.60 2.34 21.09
N GLY A 107 4.11 3.26 20.24
CA GLY A 107 2.82 3.93 20.35
C GLY A 107 1.62 3.09 19.91
N GLY A 108 1.83 1.80 19.57
CA GLY A 108 0.76 0.86 19.21
C GLY A 108 0.40 0.84 17.72
N TYR A 109 1.19 1.47 16.85
CA TYR A 109 1.07 1.27 15.41
C TYR A 109 1.67 -0.09 15.03
N THR A 110 1.14 -0.71 13.99
CA THR A 110 1.66 -1.99 13.49
C THR A 110 2.58 -1.75 12.31
N ILE A 111 3.84 -2.19 12.42
CA ILE A 111 4.77 -2.18 11.30
C ILE A 111 4.57 -3.44 10.47
N ALA A 112 4.34 -3.27 9.16
CA ALA A 112 4.34 -4.34 8.17
C ALA A 112 5.54 -4.18 7.23
N GLN A 113 6.14 -5.29 6.81
CA GLN A 113 7.11 -5.26 5.71
C GLN A 113 6.37 -5.08 4.39
N HIS A 114 6.61 -3.98 3.69
CA HIS A 114 6.03 -3.68 2.38
C HIS A 114 7.04 -4.00 1.26
N GLY A 115 7.01 -5.26 0.83
CA GLY A 115 8.04 -5.75 -0.09
C GLY A 115 9.45 -5.71 0.49
N THR A 116 10.42 -5.48 -0.38
CA THR A 116 11.83 -5.24 0.00
C THR A 116 12.36 -3.99 -0.71
N THR A 117 12.25 -3.94 -2.03
CA THR A 117 12.79 -2.85 -2.85
C THR A 117 11.71 -1.99 -3.50
N HIS A 118 10.49 -2.49 -3.56
CA HIS A 118 9.36 -1.94 -4.30
C HIS A 118 9.60 -1.89 -5.82
N ILE A 119 10.49 -2.77 -6.34
CA ILE A 119 10.71 -2.93 -7.79
C ILE A 119 9.93 -4.15 -8.27
N TYR A 120 9.19 -3.96 -9.34
CA TYR A 120 8.38 -5.02 -9.95
C TYR A 120 9.20 -5.78 -10.99
N ASP A 121 9.59 -7.01 -10.66
CA ASP A 121 10.50 -7.84 -11.47
C ASP A 121 9.77 -8.77 -12.44
N THR A 122 8.47 -8.94 -12.29
CA THR A 122 7.66 -9.86 -13.12
C THR A 122 6.32 -9.28 -13.53
N ASP A 123 5.74 -9.85 -14.59
CA ASP A 123 4.37 -9.57 -15.07
C ASP A 123 3.33 -10.51 -14.43
N SER A 124 3.66 -11.15 -13.30
CA SER A 124 2.76 -12.08 -12.63
C SER A 124 1.67 -11.35 -11.85
N SER A 125 0.44 -11.79 -12.00
CA SER A 125 -0.69 -11.27 -11.22
C SER A 125 -0.89 -11.98 -9.87
N GLY A 126 -0.07 -12.96 -9.55
CA GLY A 126 -0.13 -13.72 -8.31
C GLY A 126 -1.49 -14.39 -8.05
N LEU A 127 -1.80 -14.63 -6.77
CA LEU A 127 -3.00 -15.34 -6.35
C LEU A 127 -4.28 -14.51 -6.43
N LEU A 128 -4.20 -13.19 -6.28
CA LEU A 128 -5.37 -12.32 -6.21
C LEU A 128 -5.77 -11.72 -7.57
N HIS A 129 -4.89 -11.77 -8.58
CA HIS A 129 -5.16 -11.24 -9.93
C HIS A 129 -5.63 -9.77 -9.95
N ILE A 130 -5.11 -8.94 -9.02
CA ILE A 130 -5.48 -7.51 -8.90
C ILE A 130 -4.72 -6.67 -9.93
N ASN A 131 -3.41 -6.88 -10.01
CA ASN A 131 -2.50 -6.21 -10.94
C ASN A 131 -1.70 -7.28 -11.71
N SER A 132 -1.08 -6.88 -12.82
CA SER A 132 -0.27 -7.77 -13.68
C SER A 132 1.22 -7.39 -13.61
N PHE A 133 1.70 -7.13 -12.41
CA PHE A 133 3.10 -6.88 -12.09
C PHE A 133 3.36 -7.27 -10.64
N SER A 134 4.57 -7.73 -10.32
CA SER A 134 4.89 -8.17 -8.97
C SER A 134 6.37 -8.02 -8.65
N GLU A 135 6.66 -7.73 -7.39
CA GLU A 135 8.01 -7.82 -6.85
C GLU A 135 8.42 -9.27 -6.54
N TYR A 136 7.45 -10.18 -6.34
CA TYR A 136 7.69 -11.56 -5.89
C TYR A 136 7.05 -12.61 -6.76
N ALA A 137 5.74 -12.52 -6.99
CA ALA A 137 4.99 -13.58 -7.67
C ALA A 137 5.58 -13.90 -9.05
N GLY A 138 5.74 -15.18 -9.34
CA GLY A 138 6.35 -15.65 -10.58
C GLY A 138 7.87 -15.82 -10.54
N LEU A 139 8.54 -15.38 -9.47
CA LEU A 139 9.95 -15.72 -9.23
C LEU A 139 10.08 -17.12 -8.63
N GLU A 140 11.25 -17.72 -8.77
CA GLU A 140 11.59 -18.97 -8.09
C GLU A 140 11.56 -18.80 -6.56
N TYR A 141 11.25 -19.88 -5.85
CA TYR A 141 11.07 -19.84 -4.40
C TYR A 141 12.29 -19.28 -3.65
N GLU A 142 13.48 -19.74 -4.01
CA GLU A 142 14.74 -19.34 -3.39
C GLU A 142 15.01 -17.83 -3.55
N VAL A 143 14.67 -17.27 -4.71
CA VAL A 143 14.80 -15.84 -4.98
C VAL A 143 13.83 -15.04 -4.13
N GLN A 144 12.57 -15.50 -4.02
CA GLN A 144 11.58 -14.85 -3.17
C GLN A 144 11.99 -14.90 -1.69
N LEU A 145 12.46 -16.05 -1.22
CA LEU A 145 12.93 -16.24 0.16
C LEU A 145 14.08 -15.29 0.49
N GLU A 146 15.10 -15.23 -0.37
CA GLU A 146 16.27 -14.34 -0.18
C GLU A 146 15.85 -12.86 -0.14
N LYS A 147 15.00 -12.42 -1.08
CA LYS A 147 14.51 -11.04 -1.10
C LYS A 147 13.72 -10.70 0.16
N LEU A 148 12.80 -11.55 0.58
CA LEU A 148 11.97 -11.34 1.78
C LEU A 148 12.84 -11.33 3.04
N GLN A 149 13.78 -12.27 3.15
CA GLN A 149 14.71 -12.33 4.28
C GLN A 149 15.56 -11.07 4.37
N ARG A 150 16.13 -10.61 3.26
CA ARG A 150 16.91 -9.38 3.23
C ARG A 150 16.09 -8.18 3.73
N GLY A 151 14.85 -8.02 3.28
CA GLY A 151 13.96 -6.95 3.75
C GLY A 151 13.70 -7.06 5.26
N ARG A 152 13.40 -8.27 5.74
CA ARG A 152 13.21 -8.55 7.16
C ARG A 152 14.44 -8.23 7.98
N ASP A 153 15.63 -8.64 7.52
CA ASP A 153 16.89 -8.44 8.25
C ASP A 153 17.22 -6.93 8.37
N ILE A 154 16.92 -6.13 7.36
CA ILE A 154 17.03 -4.66 7.43
C ILE A 154 16.11 -4.12 8.53
N LEU A 155 14.85 -4.52 8.58
CA LEU A 155 13.92 -4.05 9.60
C LEU A 155 14.34 -4.49 11.00
N VAL A 156 14.75 -5.76 11.16
CA VAL A 156 15.19 -6.31 12.45
C VAL A 156 16.47 -5.64 12.95
N SER A 157 17.46 -5.40 12.07
CA SER A 157 18.69 -4.69 12.44
C SER A 157 18.44 -3.24 12.86
N ASN A 158 17.33 -2.67 12.42
CA ASN A 158 16.87 -1.34 12.84
C ASN A 158 15.88 -1.37 14.02
N GLY A 159 15.74 -2.52 14.70
CA GLY A 159 14.95 -2.67 15.92
C GLY A 159 13.45 -2.86 15.71
N LEU A 160 13.02 -3.18 14.49
CA LEU A 160 11.64 -3.53 14.15
C LEU A 160 11.54 -5.04 13.91
N ASN A 161 10.43 -5.67 14.31
CA ASN A 161 10.27 -7.12 14.09
C ASN A 161 8.88 -7.45 13.49
N PRO A 162 8.64 -7.09 12.22
CA PRO A 162 7.35 -7.28 11.59
C PRO A 162 6.99 -8.76 11.48
N LYS A 163 5.74 -9.07 11.80
CA LYS A 163 5.10 -10.38 11.60
C LYS A 163 4.01 -10.32 10.52
N LEU A 164 3.76 -9.13 10.02
CA LEU A 164 2.78 -8.81 9.01
C LEU A 164 3.49 -8.41 7.72
N PHE A 165 3.08 -9.00 6.62
CA PHE A 165 3.55 -8.64 5.29
C PHE A 165 2.46 -7.85 4.54
N MET A 166 2.87 -6.89 3.78
CA MET A 166 2.06 -6.06 2.90
C MET A 166 2.62 -6.19 1.49
N ALA A 167 1.86 -6.79 0.58
CA ALA A 167 2.36 -7.07 -0.76
C ALA A 167 2.35 -5.83 -1.65
N PRO A 168 3.50 -5.39 -2.22
CA PRO A 168 3.51 -4.34 -3.23
C PRO A 168 2.61 -4.72 -4.41
N GLY A 169 1.80 -3.76 -4.87
CA GLY A 169 0.83 -4.01 -5.93
C GLY A 169 -0.21 -5.08 -5.60
N HIS A 170 -0.36 -5.50 -4.35
CA HIS A 170 -1.25 -6.60 -3.91
C HIS A 170 -0.97 -7.92 -4.62
N THR A 171 0.29 -8.19 -4.99
CA THR A 171 0.67 -9.36 -5.79
C THR A 171 1.66 -10.24 -5.04
N PHE A 172 1.28 -11.49 -4.87
CA PHE A 172 2.06 -12.56 -4.24
C PHE A 172 1.53 -13.92 -4.71
N ASP A 173 2.33 -14.96 -4.58
CA ASP A 173 1.96 -16.35 -4.96
C ASP A 173 2.18 -17.35 -3.81
N SER A 174 2.02 -18.65 -4.08
CA SER A 174 2.21 -19.68 -3.06
C SER A 174 3.66 -19.80 -2.60
N ASN A 175 4.64 -19.49 -3.46
CA ASN A 175 6.04 -19.40 -3.06
C ASN A 175 6.27 -18.27 -2.08
N THR A 176 5.64 -17.11 -2.32
CA THR A 176 5.67 -15.96 -1.40
C THR A 176 5.11 -16.35 -0.02
N LEU A 177 3.93 -16.99 0.03
CA LEU A 177 3.31 -17.43 1.29
C LEU A 177 4.18 -18.45 2.04
N ARG A 178 4.79 -19.38 1.30
CA ARG A 178 5.71 -20.35 1.87
C ARG A 178 6.94 -19.68 2.47
N ALA A 179 7.57 -18.76 1.76
CA ALA A 179 8.74 -18.02 2.22
C ALA A 179 8.42 -17.14 3.45
N LEU A 180 7.29 -16.44 3.44
CA LEU A 180 6.81 -15.65 4.57
C LEU A 180 6.67 -16.51 5.83
N ARG A 181 6.05 -17.68 5.72
CA ARG A 181 5.89 -18.61 6.84
C ARG A 181 7.24 -19.10 7.37
N GLU A 182 8.17 -19.44 6.49
CA GLU A 182 9.52 -19.88 6.87
C GLU A 182 10.27 -18.78 7.64
N LEU A 183 10.11 -17.53 7.23
CA LEU A 183 10.68 -16.37 7.89
C LEU A 183 9.92 -15.94 9.15
N GLY A 184 8.84 -16.63 9.52
CA GLY A 184 8.08 -16.38 10.73
C GLY A 184 7.10 -15.23 10.65
N PHE A 185 6.69 -14.82 9.45
CA PHE A 185 5.49 -14.00 9.25
C PHE A 185 4.24 -14.85 9.47
N ASN A 186 3.21 -14.24 10.01
CA ASN A 186 1.97 -14.94 10.35
C ASN A 186 0.73 -14.38 9.61
N ALA A 187 0.85 -13.21 8.98
CA ALA A 187 -0.24 -12.61 8.25
C ALA A 187 0.20 -11.80 7.04
N VAL A 188 -0.75 -11.63 6.09
CA VAL A 188 -0.68 -10.67 4.97
C VAL A 188 -1.90 -9.75 5.01
N THR A 189 -1.73 -8.49 4.59
CA THR A 189 -2.81 -7.48 4.58
C THR A 189 -3.67 -7.53 3.34
N ASP A 190 -3.68 -8.66 2.63
CA ASP A 190 -4.26 -8.76 1.30
C ASP A 190 -5.19 -9.97 1.20
N GLY A 191 -6.47 -9.73 1.48
CA GLY A 191 -7.56 -10.69 1.33
C GLY A 191 -8.79 -10.02 0.74
N LEU A 192 -9.50 -10.67 -0.19
CA LEU A 192 -10.64 -10.07 -0.90
C LEU A 192 -12.00 -10.53 -0.37
N THR A 193 -12.04 -11.10 0.84
CA THR A 193 -13.28 -11.56 1.49
C THR A 193 -13.72 -10.61 2.62
N ALA A 194 -14.93 -10.80 3.14
CA ALA A 194 -15.48 -9.96 4.21
C ALA A 194 -15.01 -10.36 5.61
N ALA A 195 -14.36 -11.51 5.75
CA ALA A 195 -13.81 -12.01 7.01
C ALA A 195 -12.37 -12.48 6.76
N PRO A 196 -11.51 -12.45 7.78
CA PRO A 196 -10.17 -13.02 7.66
C PRO A 196 -10.24 -14.52 7.35
N TYR A 197 -9.25 -15.02 6.63
CA TYR A 197 -9.13 -16.45 6.36
C TYR A 197 -7.68 -16.92 6.43
N ILE A 198 -7.49 -18.22 6.63
CA ILE A 198 -6.17 -18.85 6.65
C ILE A 198 -5.97 -19.59 5.32
N ARG A 199 -4.94 -19.21 4.60
CA ARG A 199 -4.50 -19.89 3.37
C ARG A 199 -3.03 -20.22 3.48
N GLU A 200 -2.67 -21.48 3.26
CA GLU A 200 -1.28 -21.98 3.33
C GLU A 200 -0.57 -21.64 4.65
N GLY A 201 -1.33 -21.59 5.77
CA GLY A 201 -0.82 -21.29 7.10
C GLY A 201 -0.58 -19.83 7.41
N ILE A 202 -0.97 -18.92 6.52
CA ILE A 202 -0.89 -17.45 6.69
C ILE A 202 -2.30 -16.88 6.85
N LEU A 203 -2.47 -15.95 7.78
CA LEU A 203 -3.71 -15.21 7.96
C LEU A 203 -3.82 -14.12 6.89
N HIS A 204 -4.89 -14.12 6.11
CA HIS A 204 -5.22 -13.07 5.15
C HIS A 204 -6.20 -12.07 5.79
N VAL A 205 -5.74 -10.84 5.96
CA VAL A 205 -6.56 -9.74 6.48
C VAL A 205 -7.33 -9.10 5.33
N PRO A 206 -8.66 -8.89 5.47
CA PRO A 206 -9.46 -8.33 4.39
C PRO A 206 -8.98 -6.94 3.94
N CYS A 207 -8.73 -6.79 2.64
CA CYS A 207 -8.46 -5.52 1.96
C CYS A 207 -9.10 -5.59 0.56
N ARG A 208 -10.37 -5.20 0.48
CA ARG A 208 -11.20 -5.40 -0.72
C ARG A 208 -11.10 -4.27 -1.74
N LEU A 209 -10.26 -3.27 -1.45
CA LEU A 209 -10.02 -2.11 -2.33
C LEU A 209 -11.31 -1.33 -2.63
N THR A 210 -12.13 -1.14 -1.62
CA THR A 210 -13.43 -0.46 -1.74
C THR A 210 -13.34 1.05 -1.47
N GLY A 211 -12.16 1.55 -1.09
CA GLY A 211 -11.98 2.95 -0.66
C GLY A 211 -12.82 3.24 0.58
N TYR A 212 -13.58 4.31 0.56
CA TYR A 212 -14.47 4.71 1.66
C TYR A 212 -15.88 4.11 1.56
N ASP A 213 -16.12 3.12 0.69
CA ASP A 213 -17.40 2.43 0.64
C ASP A 213 -17.61 1.60 1.92
N ARG A 214 -18.80 1.74 2.53
CA ARG A 214 -19.17 0.91 3.69
C ARG A 214 -19.55 -0.49 3.22
N VAL A 215 -18.81 -1.48 3.66
CA VAL A 215 -19.00 -2.89 3.30
C VAL A 215 -19.16 -3.75 4.55
N LYS A 216 -19.96 -4.82 4.44
CA LYS A 216 -20.17 -5.74 5.56
C LYS A 216 -18.88 -6.46 5.95
N GLY A 217 -18.69 -6.72 7.25
CA GLY A 217 -17.55 -7.46 7.79
C GLY A 217 -16.37 -6.56 8.14
N ILE A 218 -15.17 -7.06 7.91
CA ILE A 218 -13.91 -6.34 8.09
C ILE A 218 -13.43 -5.89 6.71
N ASP A 219 -12.91 -4.68 6.62
CA ASP A 219 -12.17 -4.20 5.45
C ASP A 219 -11.01 -3.30 5.85
N THR A 220 -10.00 -3.22 5.00
CA THR A 220 -8.86 -2.34 5.19
C THR A 220 -8.88 -1.26 4.11
N ILE A 221 -8.87 0.00 4.55
CA ILE A 221 -8.67 1.16 3.67
C ILE A 221 -7.17 1.29 3.43
N CYS A 222 -6.76 1.21 2.17
CA CYS A 222 -5.39 1.36 1.72
C CYS A 222 -5.17 2.78 1.22
N LEU A 223 -4.20 3.49 1.78
CA LEU A 223 -3.83 4.85 1.40
C LEU A 223 -2.34 4.94 1.10
N HIS A 224 -2.00 5.81 0.15
CA HIS A 224 -0.64 6.13 -0.26
C HIS A 224 -0.38 7.61 0.08
N PRO A 225 0.13 7.94 1.28
CA PRO A 225 0.27 9.33 1.72
C PRO A 225 1.06 10.23 0.78
N ASN A 226 2.07 9.68 0.11
CA ASN A 226 2.87 10.42 -0.89
C ASN A 226 2.05 10.95 -2.08
N MET A 227 0.90 10.33 -2.37
CA MET A 227 0.04 10.66 -3.52
C MET A 227 -1.21 11.46 -3.13
N MET A 228 -1.40 11.74 -1.82
CA MET A 228 -2.59 12.44 -1.33
C MET A 228 -2.49 13.94 -1.60
N GLU A 229 -3.58 14.51 -2.10
CA GLU A 229 -3.77 15.94 -2.27
C GLU A 229 -4.66 16.50 -1.13
N ASP A 230 -4.88 17.82 -1.11
CA ASP A 230 -5.63 18.48 -0.03
C ASP A 230 -7.04 17.91 0.15
N GLU A 231 -7.69 17.57 -0.95
CA GLU A 231 -9.03 16.99 -0.95
C GLU A 231 -9.04 15.59 -0.34
N ASP A 232 -8.00 14.77 -0.56
CA ASP A 232 -7.89 13.42 -0.02
C ASP A 232 -7.73 13.44 1.50
N PHE A 233 -6.91 14.37 2.03
CA PHE A 233 -6.78 14.57 3.47
C PHE A 233 -8.09 15.02 4.11
N ALA A 234 -8.82 15.93 3.46
CA ALA A 234 -10.12 16.38 3.95
C ALA A 234 -11.17 15.27 3.90
N GLU A 235 -11.17 14.45 2.84
CA GLU A 235 -12.07 13.30 2.71
C GLU A 235 -11.77 12.26 3.80
N LEU A 236 -10.49 11.93 4.03
CA LEU A 236 -10.07 11.02 5.11
C LEU A 236 -10.53 11.52 6.47
N GLU A 237 -10.26 12.78 6.79
CA GLU A 237 -10.62 13.35 8.09
C GLU A 237 -12.13 13.36 8.32
N ASN A 238 -12.92 13.73 7.31
CA ASN A 238 -14.38 13.70 7.36
C ASN A 238 -14.92 12.28 7.51
N PHE A 239 -14.33 11.31 6.80
CA PHE A 239 -14.72 9.91 6.88
C PHE A 239 -14.44 9.35 8.29
N ILE A 240 -13.23 9.57 8.81
CA ILE A 240 -12.86 9.14 10.17
C ILE A 240 -13.79 9.78 11.20
N GLY A 241 -14.00 11.11 11.12
CA GLY A 241 -14.86 11.83 12.06
C GLY A 241 -16.29 11.28 12.11
N SER A 242 -16.79 10.83 10.97
CA SER A 242 -18.15 10.27 10.86
C SER A 242 -18.26 8.80 11.23
N HIS A 243 -17.16 8.04 11.29
CA HIS A 243 -17.14 6.58 11.43
C HIS A 243 -16.13 6.09 12.48
N LYS A 244 -15.71 6.96 13.40
CA LYS A 244 -14.66 6.65 14.39
C LYS A 244 -14.84 5.31 15.07
N GLU A 245 -16.05 4.98 15.47
CA GLU A 245 -16.40 3.76 16.22
C GLU A 245 -16.29 2.46 15.38
N ASP A 246 -16.21 2.59 14.06
CA ASP A 246 -16.00 1.47 13.15
C ASP A 246 -14.52 1.08 13.03
N PHE A 247 -13.60 2.02 13.32
CA PHE A 247 -12.16 1.77 13.20
C PHE A 247 -11.64 0.87 14.32
N ILE A 248 -10.77 -0.04 13.94
CA ILE A 248 -10.04 -0.93 14.87
C ILE A 248 -8.55 -0.90 14.53
N SER A 249 -7.72 -1.10 15.54
CA SER A 249 -6.30 -1.38 15.34
C SER A 249 -6.09 -2.83 14.91
N TYR A 250 -5.01 -3.09 14.18
CA TYR A 250 -4.61 -4.45 13.87
C TYR A 250 -4.27 -5.20 15.16
N ASP A 251 -4.86 -6.37 15.32
CA ASP A 251 -4.56 -7.31 16.39
C ASP A 251 -4.67 -8.74 15.86
N TYR A 252 -3.54 -9.41 15.72
CA TYR A 252 -3.48 -10.77 15.20
C TYR A 252 -4.36 -11.75 15.99
N ASP A 253 -4.32 -11.69 17.32
CA ASP A 253 -5.02 -12.62 18.20
C ASP A 253 -6.55 -12.49 18.10
N SER A 254 -7.03 -11.30 17.85
CA SER A 254 -8.46 -11.05 17.60
C SER A 254 -8.86 -11.48 16.19
N LEU A 255 -8.03 -11.17 15.18
CA LEU A 255 -8.35 -11.49 13.78
C LEU A 255 -8.30 -13.00 13.51
N ILE A 256 -7.33 -13.73 14.09
CA ILE A 256 -7.21 -15.18 13.90
C ILE A 256 -8.41 -15.95 14.49
N LYS A 257 -9.02 -15.44 15.57
CA LYS A 257 -10.24 -16.03 16.15
C LYS A 257 -11.47 -15.88 15.27
N LEU A 258 -11.47 -14.88 14.38
CA LEU A 258 -12.54 -14.63 13.41
C LEU A 258 -12.28 -15.32 12.08
N ALA A 259 -11.06 -15.83 11.88
CA ALA A 259 -10.65 -16.43 10.63
C ALA A 259 -11.21 -17.84 10.44
N HIS A 260 -11.47 -18.19 9.21
CA HIS A 260 -11.80 -19.54 8.77
C HIS A 260 -10.74 -20.07 7.79
N ASN A 261 -10.75 -21.36 7.52
CA ASN A 261 -9.87 -21.93 6.49
C ASN A 261 -10.37 -21.53 5.11
N TYR A 262 -9.43 -21.13 4.23
CA TYR A 262 -9.74 -20.78 2.85
C TYR A 262 -10.52 -21.87 2.13
N SER A 263 -11.58 -21.49 1.47
CA SER A 263 -12.58 -22.39 0.88
C SER A 263 -12.90 -22.04 -0.57
N LEU A 264 -13.65 -22.91 -1.24
CA LEU A 264 -14.18 -22.64 -2.58
C LEU A 264 -15.11 -21.39 -2.59
N ALA A 265 -15.84 -21.15 -1.51
CA ALA A 265 -16.70 -19.98 -1.37
C ALA A 265 -15.89 -18.67 -1.35
N ASP A 266 -14.72 -18.69 -0.69
CA ASP A 266 -13.80 -17.55 -0.70
C ASP A 266 -13.24 -17.30 -2.09
N ARG A 267 -12.81 -18.34 -2.79
CA ARG A 267 -12.34 -18.26 -4.18
C ARG A 267 -13.40 -17.63 -5.10
N ILE A 268 -14.66 -18.01 -4.95
CA ILE A 268 -15.76 -17.43 -5.72
C ILE A 268 -15.95 -15.95 -5.35
N THR A 269 -15.87 -15.62 -4.05
CA THR A 269 -16.00 -14.24 -3.55
C THR A 269 -14.86 -13.36 -4.08
N GLU A 270 -13.63 -13.82 -4.03
CA GLU A 270 -12.46 -13.13 -4.57
C GLU A 270 -12.62 -12.88 -6.08
N ALA A 271 -12.99 -13.89 -6.85
CA ALA A 271 -13.23 -13.76 -8.29
C ALA A 271 -14.31 -12.71 -8.61
N ARG A 272 -15.42 -12.69 -7.84
CA ARG A 272 -16.47 -11.67 -7.98
C ARG A 272 -15.99 -10.27 -7.63
N THR A 273 -15.20 -10.13 -6.57
CA THR A 273 -14.62 -8.84 -6.16
C THR A 273 -13.72 -8.28 -7.24
N ILE A 274 -12.86 -9.13 -7.84
CA ILE A 274 -11.97 -8.74 -8.95
C ILE A 274 -12.78 -8.35 -10.20
N LEU A 275 -13.77 -9.14 -10.58
CA LEU A 275 -14.63 -8.83 -11.73
C LEU A 275 -15.36 -7.50 -11.55
N ALA A 276 -15.90 -7.25 -10.34
CA ALA A 276 -16.57 -5.99 -10.03
C ALA A 276 -15.59 -4.80 -10.07
N ARG A 277 -14.36 -4.96 -9.55
CA ARG A 277 -13.31 -3.94 -9.63
C ARG A 277 -12.94 -3.64 -11.08
N ASN A 278 -12.67 -4.67 -11.89
CA ASN A 278 -12.27 -4.51 -13.28
C ASN A 278 -13.38 -3.86 -14.12
N ALA A 279 -14.64 -4.21 -13.88
CA ALA A 279 -15.77 -3.56 -14.51
C ALA A 279 -15.88 -2.07 -14.13
N ARG A 280 -15.70 -1.72 -12.84
CA ARG A 280 -15.67 -0.31 -12.38
C ARG A 280 -14.55 0.48 -13.06
N ASN A 281 -13.34 -0.08 -13.11
CA ASN A 281 -12.18 0.56 -13.73
C ASN A 281 -12.38 0.76 -15.23
N LYS A 282 -12.95 -0.23 -15.92
CA LYS A 282 -13.26 -0.14 -17.35
C LYS A 282 -14.34 0.94 -17.63
N ILE A 283 -15.33 1.04 -16.77
CA ILE A 283 -16.36 2.08 -16.85
C ILE A 283 -15.75 3.46 -16.60
N ALA A 284 -14.95 3.61 -15.54
CA ALA A 284 -14.28 4.86 -15.19
C ALA A 284 -13.29 5.33 -16.28
N GLY A 285 -12.57 4.39 -16.91
CA GLY A 285 -11.62 4.65 -18.00
C GLY A 285 -12.28 4.84 -19.38
N SER A 286 -13.60 4.66 -19.50
CA SER A 286 -14.29 4.81 -20.78
C SER A 286 -14.32 6.29 -21.20
N LYS A 287 -13.77 6.59 -22.41
CA LYS A 287 -13.78 7.96 -22.99
C LYS A 287 -15.17 8.56 -23.06
N ARG A 288 -16.21 7.74 -23.22
CA ARG A 288 -17.61 8.14 -23.30
C ARG A 288 -18.12 8.65 -21.95
N ILE A 289 -17.69 8.06 -20.86
CA ILE A 289 -18.02 8.49 -19.50
C ILE A 289 -17.18 9.69 -19.11
N ALA A 290 -15.89 9.72 -19.45
CA ALA A 290 -15.04 10.89 -19.27
C ALA A 290 -15.60 12.11 -20.01
N TRP A 291 -16.06 11.93 -21.25
CA TRP A 291 -16.73 12.98 -22.01
C TRP A 291 -18.04 13.44 -21.35
N TYR A 292 -18.91 12.51 -20.95
CA TYR A 292 -20.17 12.82 -20.25
C TYR A 292 -19.91 13.53 -18.92
N MET A 293 -18.90 13.10 -18.16
CA MET A 293 -18.51 13.69 -16.89
C MET A 293 -17.85 15.08 -17.05
N SER A 294 -17.15 15.33 -18.16
CA SER A 294 -16.57 16.64 -18.49
C SER A 294 -17.62 17.64 -18.97
N TYR A 295 -18.66 17.17 -19.65
CA TYR A 295 -19.72 18.02 -20.19
C TYR A 295 -20.69 18.50 -19.10
N THR A 296 -20.84 17.74 -18.02
CA THR A 296 -21.64 18.15 -16.88
C THR A 296 -20.75 18.87 -15.87
N ASN A 297 -20.43 20.13 -16.14
CA ASN A 297 -19.64 21.02 -15.26
C ASN A 297 -20.38 21.38 -13.95
N ALA A 298 -21.41 20.63 -13.58
CA ALA A 298 -22.11 20.77 -12.32
C ALA A 298 -21.52 19.76 -11.33
N GLU A 299 -20.89 20.21 -10.30
CA GLU A 299 -20.71 19.50 -9.03
C GLU A 299 -22.07 19.16 -8.38
N SER A 300 -23.06 18.93 -9.18
CA SER A 300 -24.44 18.75 -8.77
C SER A 300 -24.67 17.30 -8.37
N THR A 301 -25.64 17.14 -7.51
CA THR A 301 -26.35 15.90 -7.15
C THR A 301 -26.52 14.95 -8.33
N ALA A 302 -26.64 15.45 -9.57
CA ALA A 302 -26.72 14.68 -10.80
C ALA A 302 -25.45 13.87 -11.12
N LYS A 303 -24.24 14.35 -10.85
CA LYS A 303 -22.99 13.55 -11.01
C LYS A 303 -22.96 12.38 -10.02
N LYS A 304 -23.38 12.61 -8.79
CA LYS A 304 -23.52 11.55 -7.77
C LYS A 304 -24.59 10.54 -8.16
N TRP A 305 -25.69 10.99 -8.76
CA TRP A 305 -26.77 10.11 -9.26
C TRP A 305 -26.36 9.32 -10.50
N ALA A 306 -25.65 9.91 -11.44
CA ALA A 306 -25.14 9.21 -12.62
C ALA A 306 -24.11 8.14 -12.23
N LYS A 307 -23.17 8.44 -11.30
CA LYS A 307 -22.28 7.44 -10.71
C LYS A 307 -23.05 6.31 -10.03
N ARG A 308 -24.08 6.62 -9.27
CA ARG A 308 -24.95 5.63 -8.62
C ARG A 308 -25.72 4.77 -9.61
N LEU A 309 -26.33 5.36 -10.63
CA LEU A 309 -27.12 4.63 -11.65
C LEU A 309 -26.25 3.71 -12.52
N ILE A 310 -25.08 4.16 -12.93
CA ILE A 310 -24.18 3.38 -13.77
C ILE A 310 -23.47 2.28 -12.96
N CYS A 311 -23.15 2.55 -11.69
CA CYS A 311 -22.48 1.60 -10.79
C CYS A 311 -23.46 0.77 -9.93
N MET A 312 -24.76 1.09 -9.93
CA MET A 312 -25.77 0.44 -9.09
C MET A 312 -25.86 -1.08 -9.26
N PRO A 313 -25.82 -1.65 -10.49
CA PRO A 313 -25.82 -3.11 -10.65
C PRO A 313 -24.58 -3.78 -10.06
N LEU A 314 -23.44 -3.08 -10.00
CA LEU A 314 -22.16 -3.57 -9.48
C LEU A 314 -22.05 -3.39 -7.96
N LEU A 315 -22.72 -2.36 -7.43
CA LEU A 315 -22.78 -2.09 -6.00
C LEU A 315 -23.78 -3.00 -5.29
N LEU A 316 -24.81 -3.50 -5.97
CA LEU A 316 -25.80 -4.42 -5.42
C LEU A 316 -25.22 -5.79 -5.05
N THR A 317 -24.06 -6.16 -5.59
CA THR A 317 -23.37 -7.42 -5.23
C THR A 317 -22.54 -7.30 -3.97
N ASN A 318 -22.20 -6.08 -3.52
CA ASN A 318 -21.31 -5.83 -2.37
C ASN A 318 -21.90 -4.91 -1.29
N LYS A 319 -23.03 -4.25 -1.53
CA LYS A 319 -23.66 -3.39 -0.52
C LYS A 319 -24.59 -4.18 0.36
N TYR A 320 -24.43 -3.96 1.65
CA TYR A 320 -25.41 -4.31 2.65
C TYR A 320 -26.75 -3.62 2.33
N ARG A 321 -27.81 -4.39 2.14
CA ARG A 321 -29.17 -3.90 2.34
C ARG A 321 -29.44 -4.00 3.84
N ASP A 322 -29.55 -2.85 4.48
CA ASP A 322 -30.20 -2.78 5.78
C ASP A 322 -31.62 -3.34 5.62
N ASN A 323 -31.87 -4.44 6.28
CA ASN A 323 -33.17 -4.85 6.82
C ASN A 323 -32.97 -5.03 8.30
#